data_9c8c33aa47e0de59f0513dd1f68312eb
#
_entry.id   9c8c33aa47e0de59f0513dd1f68312eb
#
_cell.length_a   1.000
_cell.length_b   1.000
_cell.length_c   1.000
_cell.angle_alpha   90.00
_cell.angle_beta   90.00
_cell.angle_gamma   90.00
#
_symmetry.space_group_name_H-M   'P 1'
#
loop_
_entity.id
_entity.type
_entity.pdbx_description
1 polymer ?
#
loop_
_entity_poly.entity_id
_entity_poly.type
_entity_poly.pdbx_seq_one_letter_code
_entity_poly.pdbx_strand_id
1 'polypeptide(L)'
;MEKYISVVETAERWNVSPRRIQILCNENRIKGAKKQSGIWFIPCGAKKPERIKSGVKSEENKVLNVLSLFSGCGGMDLGFEGGFDVLAKSVNMRMHKDWKIKKSKDGWVRLPKNKFHTVFANDIKPEAKAAWSNYFGKRGLETSSYYLDSVVDLVKLQKENKINIFPEGIDIVTGGFPCQDFSVSG
;
A
#
# COMPACT_ATOMS: atom_id res chain seq x y z
N MET A 1 35.83 -25.19 15.90
CA MET A 1 34.45 -24.90 16.36
C MET A 1 34.02 -23.57 15.76
N GLU A 2 32.91 -23.53 15.02
CA GLU A 2 32.36 -22.27 14.55
C GLU A 2 31.85 -21.45 15.76
N LYS A 3 32.35 -20.23 15.91
CA LYS A 3 31.87 -19.28 16.91
C LYS A 3 30.57 -18.66 16.44
N TYR A 4 29.56 -18.65 17.29
CA TYR A 4 28.26 -18.01 17.06
C TYR A 4 28.15 -16.76 17.93
N ILE A 5 27.46 -15.76 17.41
CA ILE A 5 27.14 -14.50 18.08
C ILE A 5 25.62 -14.28 18.13
N SER A 6 25.19 -13.40 19.02
CA SER A 6 23.77 -13.06 19.22
C SER A 6 23.24 -12.15 18.10
N VAL A 7 21.89 -12.02 18.07
CA VAL A 7 21.22 -11.03 17.21
C VAL A 7 21.66 -9.60 17.50
N VAL A 8 21.89 -9.28 18.79
CA VAL A 8 22.29 -7.92 19.22
C VAL A 8 23.69 -7.62 18.75
N GLU A 9 24.67 -8.51 19.00
CA GLU A 9 26.06 -8.34 18.55
C GLU A 9 26.16 -8.26 17.01
N THR A 10 25.35 -9.07 16.30
CA THR A 10 25.29 -9.01 14.83
C THR A 10 24.73 -7.67 14.35
N ALA A 11 23.71 -7.15 15.04
CA ALA A 11 23.07 -5.88 14.72
C ALA A 11 24.05 -4.71 14.87
N GLU A 12 24.81 -4.67 15.95
CA GLU A 12 25.87 -3.69 16.19
C GLU A 12 26.96 -3.78 15.12
N ARG A 13 27.47 -4.98 14.86
CA ARG A 13 28.52 -5.21 13.87
C ARG A 13 28.13 -4.79 12.45
N TRP A 14 26.88 -4.97 12.07
CA TRP A 14 26.37 -4.63 10.73
C TRP A 14 25.74 -3.24 10.65
N ASN A 15 25.68 -2.52 11.76
CA ASN A 15 25.02 -1.22 11.91
C ASN A 15 23.57 -1.26 11.38
N VAL A 16 22.75 -2.15 11.98
CA VAL A 16 21.32 -2.31 11.69
C VAL A 16 20.57 -2.60 12.99
N SER A 17 19.23 -2.49 12.97
CA SER A 17 18.43 -2.84 14.15
C SER A 17 18.40 -4.35 14.41
N PRO A 18 18.31 -4.82 15.67
CA PRO A 18 18.14 -6.23 16.02
C PRO A 18 16.93 -6.87 15.30
N ARG A 19 15.83 -6.12 15.16
CA ARG A 19 14.65 -6.56 14.41
C ARG A 19 14.98 -6.90 12.94
N ARG A 20 15.87 -6.13 12.31
CA ARG A 20 16.30 -6.40 10.93
C ARG A 20 17.06 -7.72 10.82
N ILE A 21 17.92 -8.02 11.80
CA ILE A 21 18.62 -9.32 11.85
C ILE A 21 17.64 -10.47 12.00
N GLN A 22 16.65 -10.35 12.89
CA GLN A 22 15.60 -11.39 13.04
C GLN A 22 14.84 -11.65 11.75
N ILE A 23 14.49 -10.58 11.01
CA ILE A 23 13.83 -10.70 9.70
C ILE A 23 14.74 -11.47 8.72
N LEU A 24 16.01 -11.09 8.61
CA LEU A 24 16.97 -11.75 7.72
C LEU A 24 17.20 -13.22 8.07
N CYS A 25 17.17 -13.57 9.36
CA CYS A 25 17.21 -14.96 9.82
C CYS A 25 15.94 -15.74 9.42
N ASN A 26 14.75 -15.14 9.64
CA ASN A 26 13.47 -15.75 9.27
C ASN A 26 13.35 -15.95 7.74
N GLU A 27 13.95 -15.05 6.96
CA GLU A 27 14.02 -15.13 5.50
C GLU A 27 15.13 -16.10 4.99
N ASN A 28 15.84 -16.82 5.88
CA ASN A 28 16.99 -17.69 5.58
C ASN A 28 18.11 -16.99 4.79
N ARG A 29 18.26 -15.69 4.93
CA ARG A 29 19.24 -14.87 4.19
C ARG A 29 20.60 -14.78 4.87
N ILE A 30 20.73 -15.25 6.09
CA ILE A 30 22.00 -15.35 6.80
C ILE A 30 22.44 -16.81 6.79
N LYS A 31 23.43 -17.14 5.96
CA LYS A 31 23.95 -18.51 5.87
C LYS A 31 24.47 -19.01 7.21
N GLY A 32 24.04 -20.19 7.62
CA GLY A 32 24.47 -20.83 8.85
C GLY A 32 23.80 -20.33 10.13
N ALA A 33 22.86 -19.40 10.05
CA ALA A 33 22.06 -18.99 11.21
C ALA A 33 21.20 -20.16 11.67
N LYS A 34 21.14 -20.40 12.99
CA LYS A 34 20.38 -21.48 13.64
C LYS A 34 19.48 -20.92 14.71
N LYS A 35 18.30 -21.48 14.86
CA LYS A 35 17.37 -21.14 15.93
C LYS A 35 17.32 -22.25 16.96
N GLN A 36 17.65 -21.96 18.20
CA GLN A 36 17.56 -22.89 19.33
C GLN A 36 16.78 -22.22 20.47
N SER A 37 15.80 -22.91 21.02
CA SER A 37 14.97 -22.41 22.13
C SER A 37 14.41 -20.99 21.86
N GLY A 38 14.00 -20.70 20.61
CA GLY A 38 13.46 -19.39 20.23
C GLY A 38 14.50 -18.31 19.93
N ILE A 39 15.78 -18.54 20.19
CA ILE A 39 16.87 -17.58 20.04
C ILE A 39 17.66 -17.89 18.76
N TRP A 40 18.01 -16.85 18.00
CA TRP A 40 18.86 -16.98 16.81
C TRP A 40 20.35 -16.89 17.18
N PHE A 41 21.12 -17.82 16.65
CA PHE A 41 22.58 -17.88 16.72
C PHE A 41 23.12 -17.70 15.30
N ILE A 42 24.00 -16.72 15.12
CA ILE A 42 24.55 -16.33 13.83
C ILE A 42 26.05 -16.65 13.81
N PRO A 43 26.57 -17.31 12.77
CA PRO A 43 28.01 -17.54 12.68
C PRO A 43 28.80 -16.23 12.72
N CYS A 44 29.87 -16.19 13.50
CA CYS A 44 30.71 -14.99 13.60
C CYS A 44 31.31 -14.54 12.25
N GLY A 45 31.50 -15.49 11.33
CA GLY A 45 31.98 -15.23 9.96
C GLY A 45 30.89 -14.89 8.94
N ALA A 46 29.60 -14.83 9.36
CA ALA A 46 28.52 -14.52 8.42
C ALA A 46 28.71 -13.11 7.82
N LYS A 47 28.52 -13.01 6.52
CA LYS A 47 28.53 -11.73 5.80
C LYS A 47 27.12 -11.12 5.83
N LYS A 48 27.09 -9.79 5.99
CA LYS A 48 25.83 -9.04 5.85
C LYS A 48 25.24 -9.28 4.47
N PRO A 49 24.01 -9.82 4.39
CA PRO A 49 23.36 -10.01 3.10
C PRO A 49 23.21 -8.68 2.39
N GLU A 50 23.54 -8.65 1.12
CA GLU A 50 23.27 -7.48 0.29
C GLU A 50 21.79 -7.10 0.39
N ARG A 51 21.50 -5.79 0.43
CA ARG A 51 20.12 -5.36 0.21
C ARG A 51 19.69 -6.00 -1.12
N ILE A 52 18.68 -6.86 -1.06
CA ILE A 52 17.91 -7.09 -2.26
C ILE A 52 17.39 -5.69 -2.61
N LYS A 53 18.03 -5.04 -3.55
CA LYS A 53 17.36 -4.03 -4.34
C LYS A 53 16.17 -4.83 -4.82
N SER A 54 14.98 -4.53 -4.31
CA SER A 54 13.76 -5.07 -4.89
C SER A 54 13.92 -4.81 -6.38
N GLY A 55 14.38 -5.84 -7.07
CA GLY A 55 14.60 -5.82 -8.51
C GLY A 55 13.26 -6.01 -9.21
N VAL A 56 12.28 -5.27 -8.77
CA VAL A 56 11.33 -4.71 -9.68
C VAL A 56 12.18 -3.75 -10.50
N LYS A 57 12.72 -4.22 -11.65
CA LYS A 57 12.86 -3.35 -12.80
C LYS A 57 11.49 -2.68 -12.85
N SER A 58 11.40 -1.47 -12.32
CA SER A 58 10.24 -0.63 -12.53
C SER A 58 10.13 -0.57 -14.04
N GLU A 59 9.16 -1.28 -14.60
CA GLU A 59 8.60 -0.87 -15.85
C GLU A 59 8.11 0.53 -15.53
N GLU A 60 8.90 1.52 -15.91
CA GLU A 60 8.74 2.92 -15.49
C GLU A 60 7.34 3.48 -15.77
N ASN A 61 6.51 2.74 -16.49
CA ASN A 61 5.16 3.11 -16.94
C ASN A 61 4.06 2.12 -16.57
N LYS A 62 4.31 1.10 -15.72
CA LYS A 62 3.24 0.18 -15.33
C LYS A 62 2.24 0.91 -14.42
N VAL A 63 0.99 1.00 -14.86
CA VAL A 63 -0.14 1.40 -14.02
C VAL A 63 -0.41 0.28 -13.01
N LEU A 64 -0.60 0.63 -11.75
CA LEU A 64 -0.87 -0.31 -10.67
C LEU A 64 -2.37 -0.27 -10.33
N ASN A 65 -3.00 -1.43 -10.39
CA ASN A 65 -4.42 -1.59 -10.12
C ASN A 65 -4.71 -1.58 -8.62
N VAL A 66 -5.62 -0.72 -8.20
CA VAL A 66 -6.06 -0.56 -6.80
C VAL A 66 -7.46 -1.11 -6.64
N LEU A 67 -7.64 -2.00 -5.67
CA LEU A 67 -8.93 -2.44 -5.17
C LEU A 67 -9.20 -1.72 -3.86
N SER A 68 -10.25 -0.91 -3.83
CA SER A 68 -10.60 -0.04 -2.70
C SER A 68 -11.84 -0.58 -2.00
N LEU A 69 -11.67 -1.02 -0.74
CA LEU A 69 -12.74 -1.47 0.12
C LEU A 69 -13.13 -0.37 1.11
N PHE A 70 -14.41 -0.28 1.46
CA PHE A 70 -14.92 0.80 2.33
C PHE A 70 -14.54 2.18 1.79
N SER A 71 -14.65 2.35 0.48
CA SER A 71 -14.12 3.52 -0.26
C SER A 71 -14.78 4.82 0.15
N GLY A 72 -16.01 4.78 0.68
CA GLY A 72 -16.79 5.97 0.97
C GLY A 72 -16.94 6.83 -0.29
N CYS A 73 -16.75 8.14 -0.15
CA CYS A 73 -16.75 9.07 -1.28
C CYS A 73 -15.43 9.10 -2.08
N GLY A 74 -14.46 8.21 -1.77
CA GLY A 74 -13.22 8.08 -2.53
C GLY A 74 -12.06 8.95 -2.08
N GLY A 75 -12.01 9.34 -0.80
CA GLY A 75 -10.91 10.17 -0.29
C GLY A 75 -9.54 9.51 -0.46
N MET A 76 -9.43 8.22 -0.20
CA MET A 76 -8.20 7.45 -0.38
C MET A 76 -7.91 7.22 -1.87
N ASP A 77 -8.94 6.90 -2.65
CA ASP A 77 -8.85 6.70 -4.11
C ASP A 77 -8.33 7.96 -4.80
N LEU A 78 -8.79 9.14 -4.35
CA LEU A 78 -8.31 10.42 -4.82
C LEU A 78 -6.80 10.59 -4.61
N GLY A 79 -6.30 10.16 -3.45
CA GLY A 79 -4.88 10.17 -3.14
C GLY A 79 -4.07 9.24 -4.04
N PHE A 80 -4.59 8.07 -4.35
CA PHE A 80 -3.95 7.12 -5.26
C PHE A 80 -3.95 7.62 -6.71
N GLU A 81 -5.09 8.03 -7.24
CA GLU A 81 -5.21 8.54 -8.62
C GLU A 81 -4.39 9.83 -8.85
N GLY A 82 -4.33 10.71 -7.87
CA GLY A 82 -3.71 12.02 -8.05
C GLY A 82 -4.50 12.92 -9.01
N GLY A 83 -3.83 13.88 -9.62
CA GLY A 83 -4.42 14.73 -10.67
C GLY A 83 -5.53 15.67 -10.20
N PHE A 84 -5.57 16.06 -8.94
CA PHE A 84 -6.56 16.96 -8.36
C PHE A 84 -5.96 18.30 -7.93
N ASP A 85 -6.81 19.29 -7.74
CA ASP A 85 -6.40 20.63 -7.36
C ASP A 85 -6.37 20.79 -5.84
N VAL A 86 -5.31 21.42 -5.33
CA VAL A 86 -5.11 21.74 -3.93
C VAL A 86 -4.63 23.20 -3.77
N LEU A 87 -4.79 23.78 -2.60
CA LEU A 87 -4.19 25.07 -2.31
C LEU A 87 -2.65 24.95 -2.34
N ALA A 88 -1.98 25.86 -3.03
CA ALA A 88 -0.52 25.87 -3.15
C ALA A 88 0.19 25.86 -1.78
N LYS A 89 -0.39 26.51 -0.77
CA LYS A 89 0.12 26.52 0.61
C LYS A 89 0.08 25.16 1.31
N SER A 90 -0.74 24.21 0.82
CA SER A 90 -0.85 22.86 1.36
C SER A 90 0.21 21.90 0.79
N VAL A 91 1.02 22.36 -0.17
CA VAL A 91 2.02 21.54 -0.83
C VAL A 91 3.42 22.01 -0.49
N ASN A 92 4.25 21.11 0.02
CA ASN A 92 5.66 21.41 0.23
C ASN A 92 6.45 21.32 -1.10
N MET A 93 6.41 22.41 -1.87
CA MET A 93 7.08 22.51 -3.18
C MET A 93 8.60 22.27 -3.12
N ARG A 94 9.22 22.43 -1.94
CA ARG A 94 10.68 22.18 -1.79
C ARG A 94 11.00 20.71 -1.76
N MET A 95 10.13 19.90 -1.16
CA MET A 95 10.28 18.43 -1.10
C MET A 95 9.87 17.73 -2.39
N HIS A 96 8.93 18.32 -3.13
CA HIS A 96 8.32 17.72 -4.33
C HIS A 96 8.69 18.47 -5.61
N LYS A 97 9.97 18.76 -5.78
CA LYS A 97 10.49 19.47 -6.98
C LYS A 97 10.24 18.71 -8.28
N ASP A 98 10.24 17.40 -8.19
CA ASP A 98 10.00 16.46 -9.28
C ASP A 98 8.56 16.45 -9.79
N TRP A 99 7.60 16.89 -8.99
CA TRP A 99 6.19 16.90 -9.37
C TRP A 99 5.86 17.93 -10.48
N LYS A 100 6.77 18.86 -10.81
CA LYS A 100 6.61 19.89 -11.86
C LYS A 100 5.24 20.56 -11.81
N ILE A 101 4.78 20.90 -10.60
CA ILE A 101 3.44 21.40 -10.36
C ILE A 101 3.22 22.72 -11.13
N LYS A 102 2.16 22.76 -11.94
CA LYS A 102 1.75 23.96 -12.63
C LYS A 102 0.87 24.80 -11.69
N LYS A 103 1.20 26.08 -11.51
CA LYS A 103 0.35 27.01 -10.78
C LYS A 103 -0.95 27.21 -11.55
N SER A 104 -2.08 27.00 -10.88
CA SER A 104 -3.39 27.42 -11.34
C SER A 104 -3.63 28.87 -10.94
N LYS A 105 -4.68 29.48 -11.49
CA LYS A 105 -5.15 30.81 -11.06
C LYS A 105 -5.59 30.72 -9.59
N ASP A 106 -5.52 31.81 -8.87
CA ASP A 106 -6.07 31.99 -7.51
C ASP A 106 -5.47 31.14 -6.38
N GLY A 107 -4.18 30.80 -6.48
CA GLY A 107 -3.46 30.12 -5.41
C GLY A 107 -3.69 28.60 -5.33
N TRP A 108 -4.35 28.04 -6.32
CA TRP A 108 -4.47 26.59 -6.48
C TRP A 108 -3.35 26.01 -7.33
N VAL A 109 -3.03 24.75 -7.12
CA VAL A 109 -2.10 23.98 -7.93
C VAL A 109 -2.68 22.61 -8.22
N ARG A 110 -2.43 22.11 -9.44
CA ARG A 110 -2.81 20.76 -9.82
C ARG A 110 -1.69 19.79 -9.48
N LEU A 111 -1.99 18.79 -8.67
CA LEU A 111 -1.08 17.68 -8.41
C LEU A 111 -0.94 16.78 -9.66
N PRO A 112 0.20 16.12 -9.85
CA PRO A 112 0.36 15.17 -10.94
C PRO A 112 -0.58 13.97 -10.77
N LYS A 113 -0.93 13.32 -11.88
CA LYS A 113 -1.53 11.99 -11.82
C LYS A 113 -0.47 11.00 -11.34
N ASN A 114 -0.90 10.06 -10.52
CA ASN A 114 -0.07 8.95 -10.07
C ASN A 114 -0.18 7.77 -11.04
N LYS A 115 0.62 6.75 -10.81
CA LYS A 115 0.59 5.49 -11.57
C LYS A 115 -0.39 4.46 -11.03
N PHE A 116 -1.31 4.87 -10.19
CA PHE A 116 -2.34 4.02 -9.60
C PHE A 116 -3.67 4.25 -10.30
N HIS A 117 -4.43 3.18 -10.45
CA HIS A 117 -5.75 3.22 -11.06
C HIS A 117 -6.73 2.39 -10.25
N THR A 118 -7.80 3.00 -9.77
CA THR A 118 -8.83 2.33 -8.99
C THR A 118 -9.75 1.54 -9.93
N VAL A 119 -9.56 0.24 -9.97
CA VAL A 119 -10.32 -0.69 -10.83
C VAL A 119 -11.52 -1.30 -10.12
N PHE A 120 -11.62 -1.14 -8.82
CA PHE A 120 -12.72 -1.62 -7.98
C PHE A 120 -12.88 -0.72 -6.77
N ALA A 121 -14.09 -0.31 -6.48
CA ALA A 121 -14.44 0.42 -5.27
C ALA A 121 -15.70 -0.20 -4.63
N ASN A 122 -15.83 -0.08 -3.32
CA ASN A 122 -16.95 -0.66 -2.60
C ASN A 122 -17.30 0.12 -1.34
N ASP A 123 -18.58 0.31 -1.10
CA ASP A 123 -19.15 0.76 0.17
C ASP A 123 -20.62 0.31 0.26
N ILE A 124 -21.21 0.38 1.44
CA ILE A 124 -22.62 0.06 1.67
C ILE A 124 -23.54 1.29 1.55
N LYS A 125 -22.97 2.49 1.46
CA LYS A 125 -23.74 3.76 1.49
C LYS A 125 -24.03 4.28 0.08
N PRO A 126 -25.33 4.42 -0.32
CA PRO A 126 -25.69 4.96 -1.63
C PRO A 126 -25.15 6.37 -1.89
N GLU A 127 -25.14 7.23 -0.86
CA GLU A 127 -24.64 8.60 -0.97
C GLU A 127 -23.14 8.61 -1.28
N ALA A 128 -22.40 7.68 -0.69
CA ALA A 128 -20.98 7.52 -0.95
C ALA A 128 -20.74 7.13 -2.42
N LYS A 129 -21.49 6.16 -2.94
CA LYS A 129 -21.44 5.78 -4.36
C LYS A 129 -21.79 6.94 -5.27
N ALA A 130 -22.84 7.71 -4.94
CA ALA A 130 -23.26 8.85 -5.74
C ALA A 130 -22.15 9.93 -5.82
N ALA A 131 -21.53 10.26 -4.68
CA ALA A 131 -20.44 11.21 -4.62
C ALA A 131 -19.21 10.71 -5.38
N TRP A 132 -18.81 9.47 -5.17
CA TRP A 132 -17.69 8.83 -5.85
C TRP A 132 -17.89 8.81 -7.38
N SER A 133 -19.04 8.32 -7.83
CA SER A 133 -19.37 8.21 -9.25
C SER A 133 -19.42 9.57 -9.94
N ASN A 134 -19.97 10.60 -9.29
CA ASN A 134 -19.99 11.95 -9.84
C ASN A 134 -18.58 12.54 -10.00
N TYR A 135 -17.70 12.27 -9.05
CA TYR A 135 -16.34 12.81 -9.09
C TYR A 135 -15.44 12.03 -10.06
N PHE A 136 -15.36 10.72 -9.89
CA PHE A 136 -14.43 9.87 -10.64
C PHE A 136 -14.92 9.54 -12.05
N GLY A 137 -16.24 9.43 -12.25
CA GLY A 137 -16.82 9.25 -13.59
C GLY A 137 -16.48 10.40 -14.53
N LYS A 138 -16.50 11.66 -14.07
CA LYS A 138 -16.05 12.82 -14.82
C LYS A 138 -14.55 12.82 -15.14
N ARG A 139 -13.77 11.97 -14.49
CA ARG A 139 -12.32 11.81 -14.68
C ARG A 139 -11.95 10.57 -15.46
N GLY A 140 -12.95 9.83 -15.94
CA GLY A 140 -12.79 8.67 -16.80
C GLY A 140 -12.67 7.33 -16.05
N LEU A 141 -12.96 7.29 -14.74
CA LEU A 141 -13.10 6.02 -14.06
C LEU A 141 -14.48 5.41 -14.35
N GLU A 142 -14.50 4.10 -14.46
CA GLU A 142 -15.72 3.37 -14.74
C GLU A 142 -16.60 3.28 -13.48
N THR A 143 -17.78 3.90 -13.50
CA THR A 143 -18.67 3.97 -12.35
C THR A 143 -19.34 2.64 -12.02
N SER A 144 -19.39 1.71 -12.97
CA SER A 144 -19.83 0.32 -12.78
C SER A 144 -18.88 -0.48 -11.88
N SER A 145 -17.63 -0.04 -11.75
CA SER A 145 -16.66 -0.66 -10.83
C SER A 145 -16.91 -0.36 -9.35
N TYR A 146 -17.91 0.49 -9.03
CA TYR A 146 -18.30 0.76 -7.66
C TYR A 146 -19.48 -0.12 -7.22
N TYR A 147 -19.21 -1.06 -6.34
CA TYR A 147 -20.18 -2.00 -5.79
C TYR A 147 -20.81 -1.46 -4.51
N LEU A 148 -22.15 -1.41 -4.50
CA LEU A 148 -22.95 -0.94 -3.37
C LEU A 148 -23.47 -2.14 -2.58
N ASP A 149 -22.57 -2.84 -1.88
CA ASP A 149 -22.87 -4.02 -1.13
C ASP A 149 -21.91 -4.20 0.04
N SER A 150 -22.26 -5.05 1.00
CA SER A 150 -21.32 -5.48 2.02
C SER A 150 -20.19 -6.30 1.39
N VAL A 151 -18.94 -6.04 1.79
CA VAL A 151 -17.79 -6.86 1.35
C VAL A 151 -18.01 -8.34 1.67
N VAL A 152 -18.66 -8.65 2.79
CA VAL A 152 -18.97 -10.04 3.19
C VAL A 152 -19.94 -10.67 2.16
N ASP A 153 -20.93 -9.93 1.72
CA ASP A 153 -21.90 -10.44 0.76
C ASP A 153 -21.29 -10.58 -0.65
N LEU A 154 -20.45 -9.65 -1.06
CA LEU A 154 -19.67 -9.78 -2.30
C LEU A 154 -18.78 -11.03 -2.30
N VAL A 155 -18.11 -11.32 -1.18
CA VAL A 155 -17.27 -12.53 -1.03
C VAL A 155 -18.14 -13.80 -1.06
N LYS A 156 -19.32 -13.81 -0.43
CA LYS A 156 -20.27 -14.94 -0.50
C LYS A 156 -20.74 -15.15 -1.93
N LEU A 157 -21.22 -14.09 -2.60
CA LEU A 157 -21.68 -14.17 -3.99
C LEU A 157 -20.59 -14.74 -4.91
N GLN A 158 -19.33 -14.33 -4.77
CA GLN A 158 -18.23 -14.88 -5.56
C GLN A 158 -18.03 -16.37 -5.29
N LYS A 159 -18.07 -16.79 -4.02
CA LYS A 159 -17.84 -18.19 -3.63
C LYS A 159 -19.01 -19.10 -4.03
N GLU A 160 -20.24 -18.67 -3.82
CA GLU A 160 -21.43 -19.48 -4.03
C GLU A 160 -21.82 -19.56 -5.50
N ASN A 161 -21.75 -18.44 -6.20
CA ASN A 161 -22.23 -18.34 -7.58
C ASN A 161 -21.11 -18.49 -8.63
N LYS A 162 -19.84 -18.69 -8.21
CA LYS A 162 -18.65 -18.76 -9.08
C LYS A 162 -18.55 -17.56 -10.04
N ILE A 163 -19.00 -16.40 -9.60
CA ILE A 163 -18.94 -15.15 -10.36
C ILE A 163 -17.67 -14.40 -9.94
N ASN A 164 -16.88 -13.96 -10.90
CA ASN A 164 -15.71 -13.12 -10.64
C ASN A 164 -16.19 -11.68 -10.40
N ILE A 165 -16.45 -11.33 -9.14
CA ILE A 165 -16.80 -9.96 -8.71
C ILE A 165 -15.54 -9.11 -8.55
N PHE A 166 -14.52 -9.69 -7.91
CA PHE A 166 -13.26 -8.99 -7.72
C PHE A 166 -12.38 -9.15 -8.96
N PRO A 167 -11.85 -8.04 -9.52
CA PRO A 167 -11.01 -8.10 -10.71
C PRO A 167 -9.68 -8.82 -10.44
N GLU A 168 -9.15 -9.44 -11.48
CA GLU A 168 -7.80 -10.02 -11.46
C GLU A 168 -6.73 -8.93 -11.65
N GLY A 169 -5.48 -9.27 -11.35
CA GLY A 169 -4.35 -8.37 -11.58
C GLY A 169 -4.33 -7.17 -10.64
N ILE A 170 -4.79 -7.33 -9.41
CA ILE A 170 -4.74 -6.31 -8.37
C ILE A 170 -3.32 -6.23 -7.80
N ASP A 171 -2.74 -5.04 -7.83
CA ASP A 171 -1.42 -4.76 -7.26
C ASP A 171 -1.53 -4.26 -5.80
N ILE A 172 -2.62 -3.56 -5.45
CA ILE A 172 -2.83 -2.95 -4.13
C ILE A 172 -4.28 -3.14 -3.68
N VAL A 173 -4.46 -3.54 -2.42
CA VAL A 173 -5.75 -3.52 -1.74
C VAL A 173 -5.71 -2.47 -0.66
N THR A 174 -6.69 -1.58 -0.65
CA THR A 174 -6.89 -0.56 0.39
C THR A 174 -8.21 -0.80 1.13
N GLY A 175 -8.30 -0.32 2.37
CA GLY A 175 -9.54 -0.44 3.12
C GLY A 175 -9.53 0.40 4.39
N GLY A 176 -10.52 1.27 4.53
CA GLY A 176 -10.80 2.07 5.71
C GLY A 176 -12.00 1.51 6.49
N PHE A 177 -11.89 0.27 6.99
CA PHE A 177 -13.00 -0.34 7.71
C PHE A 177 -13.35 0.41 9.00
N PRO A 178 -14.64 0.47 9.39
CA PRO A 178 -15.06 1.09 10.66
C PRO A 178 -14.37 0.42 11.84
N CYS A 179 -13.74 1.20 12.71
CA CYS A 179 -13.03 0.69 13.91
C CYS A 179 -13.81 0.91 15.21
N GLN A 180 -15.04 1.43 15.13
CA GLN A 180 -15.85 1.80 16.30
C GLN A 180 -16.05 0.63 17.28
N ASP A 181 -16.26 -0.58 16.77
CA ASP A 181 -16.45 -1.78 17.58
C ASP A 181 -15.13 -2.38 18.12
N PHE A 182 -13.99 -1.88 17.65
CA PHE A 182 -12.65 -2.37 18.01
C PHE A 182 -11.81 -1.34 18.76
N SER A 183 -12.32 -0.12 18.93
CA SER A 183 -11.63 0.97 19.60
C SER A 183 -12.16 1.15 21.02
N VAL A 184 -11.25 1.26 21.99
CA VAL A 184 -11.59 1.58 23.42
C VAL A 184 -12.22 2.98 23.55
N SER A 185 -12.09 3.83 22.52
CA SER A 185 -12.58 5.22 22.47
C SER A 185 -13.71 5.40 21.46
N GLY A 186 -14.23 4.31 20.92
CA GLY A 186 -15.34 4.30 19.96
C GLY A 186 -16.69 4.19 20.63
#